data_c1ac95ab3e6a8b32e05f9af045eb680a
#
_entry.id   c1ac95ab3e6a8b32e05f9af045eb680a
#
_cell.length_a   1.000
_cell.length_b   1.000
_cell.length_c   1.000
_cell.angle_alpha   90.00
_cell.angle_beta   90.00
_cell.angle_gamma   90.00
#
_symmetry.space_group_name_H-M   'P 1'
#
loop_
_entity.id
_entity.type
_entity.pdbx_description
1 polymer ?
#
loop_
_entity_poly.entity_id
_entity_poly.type
_entity_poly.pdbx_seq_one_letter_code
_entity_poly.pdbx_strand_id
1 'polypeptide(L)'
;RSTIVYNEDGLQEAGTSLEAFYRFFDRFNEITSKQESSQYPEKYFYELPSATFRAQGGFEPGDDSLLVEMHSAREKFLASMDDDFNTGAAISVLFDSLRILNRHIDQHSIGPAADLDSPAVGSLIRATAVIRELTSVLGLFLKPTLAGGGGDEADAELLDNVVNLLIGLRKEARERKDYATGDAIRDRLSDLGVALLDKKEGTSWERSS
;
A
#
# COMPACT_ATOMS: atom_id res chain seq x y z
N ARG A 1 17.40 -26.71 1.25
CA ARG A 1 16.20 -26.19 0.55
C ARG A 1 15.02 -27.09 0.89
N SER A 2 13.97 -26.54 1.48
CA SER A 2 12.73 -27.26 1.71
C SER A 2 11.88 -27.25 0.42
N THR A 3 11.21 -28.36 0.12
CA THR A 3 10.24 -28.43 -0.96
C THR A 3 9.03 -27.58 -0.59
N ILE A 4 8.64 -26.64 -1.42
CA ILE A 4 7.39 -25.91 -1.24
C ILE A 4 6.26 -26.81 -1.68
N VAL A 5 5.38 -27.18 -0.75
CA VAL A 5 4.15 -27.93 -1.06
C VAL A 5 3.04 -26.91 -1.25
N TYR A 6 2.49 -26.87 -2.46
CA TYR A 6 1.32 -26.04 -2.76
C TYR A 6 0.06 -26.71 -2.20
N ASN A 7 -0.60 -26.05 -1.26
CA ASN A 7 -1.89 -26.43 -0.71
C ASN A 7 -2.70 -25.18 -0.30
N GLU A 8 -4.00 -25.37 -0.09
CA GLU A 8 -4.90 -24.25 0.29
C GLU A 8 -4.52 -23.65 1.66
N ASP A 9 -4.14 -24.47 2.62
CA ASP A 9 -3.73 -24.01 3.96
C ASP A 9 -2.49 -23.08 3.87
N GLY A 10 -1.50 -23.46 3.06
CA GLY A 10 -0.30 -22.63 2.85
C GLY A 10 -0.60 -21.31 2.15
N LEU A 11 -1.58 -21.27 1.25
CA LEU A 11 -2.04 -20.02 0.64
C LEU A 11 -2.73 -19.11 1.65
N GLN A 12 -3.57 -19.68 2.51
CA GLN A 12 -4.26 -18.94 3.54
C GLN A 12 -3.28 -18.38 4.59
N GLU A 13 -2.28 -19.16 4.99
CA GLU A 13 -1.20 -18.69 5.86
C GLU A 13 -0.39 -17.56 5.22
N ALA A 14 -0.08 -17.67 3.93
CA ALA A 14 0.62 -16.61 3.19
C ALA A 14 -0.23 -15.34 3.10
N GLY A 15 -1.55 -15.46 2.86
CA GLY A 15 -2.50 -14.35 2.86
C GLY A 15 -2.52 -13.63 4.20
N THR A 16 -2.71 -14.37 5.30
CA THR A 16 -2.68 -13.82 6.66
C THR A 16 -1.36 -13.12 6.98
N SER A 17 -0.25 -13.68 6.48
CA SER A 17 1.08 -13.09 6.65
C SER A 17 1.21 -11.76 5.90
N LEU A 18 0.67 -11.66 4.68
CA LEU A 18 0.63 -10.41 3.90
C LEU A 18 -0.21 -9.33 4.57
N GLU A 19 -1.33 -9.67 5.20
CA GLU A 19 -2.18 -8.72 5.91
C GLU A 19 -1.43 -7.94 7.00
N ALA A 20 -0.41 -8.53 7.62
CA ALA A 20 0.40 -7.84 8.62
C ALA A 20 1.17 -6.65 8.01
N PHE A 21 1.66 -6.79 6.77
CA PHE A 21 2.31 -5.71 6.04
C PHE A 21 1.31 -4.65 5.60
N TYR A 22 0.15 -5.04 5.08
CA TYR A 22 -0.90 -4.10 4.69
C TYR A 22 -1.36 -3.26 5.87
N ARG A 23 -1.67 -3.88 7.01
CA ARG A 23 -2.04 -3.15 8.25
C ARG A 23 -0.96 -2.18 8.72
N PHE A 24 0.31 -2.55 8.58
CA PHE A 24 1.41 -1.64 8.90
C PHE A 24 1.45 -0.45 7.93
N PHE A 25 1.34 -0.69 6.63
CA PHE A 25 1.36 0.39 5.63
C PHE A 25 0.14 1.30 5.77
N ASP A 26 -1.03 0.77 6.06
CA ASP A 26 -2.22 1.57 6.34
C ASP A 26 -2.03 2.46 7.57
N ARG A 27 -1.55 1.88 8.69
CA ARG A 27 -1.21 2.64 9.89
C ARG A 27 -0.16 3.72 9.61
N PHE A 28 0.85 3.40 8.84
CA PHE A 28 1.90 4.35 8.45
C PHE A 28 1.32 5.48 7.58
N ASN A 29 0.46 5.16 6.63
CA ASN A 29 -0.23 6.15 5.81
C ASN A 29 -1.13 7.06 6.66
N GLU A 30 -1.88 6.53 7.62
CA GLU A 30 -2.69 7.34 8.55
C GLU A 30 -1.84 8.33 9.35
N ILE A 31 -0.62 7.95 9.73
CA ILE A 31 0.31 8.82 10.44
C ILE A 31 0.80 9.94 9.52
N THR A 32 1.09 9.65 8.25
CA THR A 32 1.80 10.55 7.33
C THR A 32 0.89 11.36 6.41
N SER A 33 -0.36 10.96 6.19
CA SER A 33 -1.27 11.53 5.16
C SER A 33 -1.93 12.86 5.52
N LYS A 34 -1.88 13.32 6.76
CA LYS A 34 -2.66 14.48 7.24
C LYS A 34 -2.07 15.85 6.94
N GLN A 35 -0.93 15.95 6.31
CA GLN A 35 -0.36 17.24 5.92
C GLN A 35 -0.30 17.38 4.40
N GLU A 36 -1.13 18.26 3.85
CA GLU A 36 -1.06 18.73 2.45
C GLU A 36 0.31 19.34 2.08
N SER A 37 1.12 19.67 3.09
CA SER A 37 2.47 20.20 2.97
C SER A 37 3.56 19.19 3.29
N SER A 38 3.23 17.89 3.33
CA SER A 38 4.24 16.87 3.63
C SER A 38 5.40 16.97 2.63
N GLN A 39 6.59 17.16 3.16
CA GLN A 39 7.87 17.08 2.45
C GLN A 39 8.07 15.70 1.81
N TYR A 40 7.20 14.75 2.13
CA TYR A 40 7.17 13.37 1.69
C TYR A 40 5.80 13.06 1.04
N PRO A 41 5.56 13.43 -0.23
CA PRO A 41 4.30 13.10 -0.92
C PRO A 41 4.12 11.58 -0.97
N GLU A 42 2.86 11.12 -0.94
CA GLU A 42 2.46 9.71 -1.11
C GLU A 42 3.25 9.00 -2.23
N LYS A 43 3.52 9.72 -3.29
CA LYS A 43 4.36 9.34 -4.41
C LYS A 43 5.74 8.78 -4.01
N TYR A 44 6.36 9.29 -2.94
CA TYR A 44 7.66 8.82 -2.45
C TYR A 44 7.63 7.40 -1.86
N PHE A 45 6.48 6.95 -1.39
CA PHE A 45 6.36 5.62 -0.80
C PHE A 45 6.04 4.56 -1.84
N TYR A 46 5.49 4.96 -2.98
CA TYR A 46 5.05 4.08 -4.05
C TYR A 46 5.91 4.17 -5.31
N GLU A 47 6.57 5.30 -5.54
CA GLU A 47 7.66 5.35 -6.51
C GLU A 47 8.86 4.65 -5.89
N LEU A 48 9.16 3.47 -6.41
CA LEU A 48 10.38 2.74 -6.04
C LEU A 48 11.56 3.70 -6.10
N PRO A 49 12.42 3.71 -5.05
CA PRO A 49 13.74 4.24 -5.23
C PRO A 49 14.30 3.53 -6.46
N SER A 50 14.59 4.29 -7.50
CA SER A 50 15.14 3.75 -8.74
C SER A 50 16.35 2.89 -8.41
N ALA A 51 16.74 1.98 -9.31
CA ALA A 51 17.95 1.16 -9.17
C ALA A 51 19.21 1.99 -8.81
N THR A 52 19.17 3.30 -9.07
CA THR A 52 20.15 4.29 -8.65
C THR A 52 20.27 4.48 -7.12
N PHE A 53 19.23 4.22 -6.34
CA PHE A 53 19.31 4.29 -4.88
C PHE A 53 20.27 3.22 -4.32
N ARG A 54 20.33 2.06 -4.95
CA ARG A 54 21.30 0.99 -4.64
C ARG A 54 22.74 1.35 -5.04
N ALA A 55 22.91 2.05 -6.15
CA ALA A 55 24.23 2.42 -6.66
C ALA A 55 24.90 3.50 -5.81
N GLN A 56 24.19 4.23 -5.00
CA GLN A 56 24.71 5.28 -4.13
C GLN A 56 25.19 4.79 -2.75
N GLY A 57 25.33 3.48 -2.58
CA GLY A 57 26.22 2.93 -1.54
C GLY A 57 25.65 2.77 -0.18
N GLY A 58 24.45 3.11 0.08
CA GLY A 58 24.01 2.71 1.39
C GLY A 58 23.32 3.76 2.22
N PHE A 59 22.68 3.21 3.13
CA PHE A 59 21.96 3.85 4.19
C PHE A 59 22.89 3.94 5.41
N GLU A 60 23.18 5.17 5.84
CA GLU A 60 23.97 5.43 7.04
C GLU A 60 23.03 5.66 8.23
N PRO A 61 23.02 4.75 9.23
CA PRO A 61 22.08 4.84 10.35
C PRO A 61 22.42 5.97 11.34
N GLY A 62 23.66 6.44 11.41
CA GLY A 62 24.10 7.34 12.46
C GLY A 62 23.93 6.73 13.85
N ASP A 63 23.61 7.57 14.85
CA ASP A 63 23.37 7.14 16.25
C ASP A 63 21.89 6.80 16.54
N ASP A 64 21.05 6.77 15.52
CA ASP A 64 19.62 6.45 15.67
C ASP A 64 19.42 4.95 15.86
N SER A 65 18.92 4.54 17.01
CA SER A 65 18.77 3.14 17.38
C SER A 65 17.84 2.36 16.43
N LEU A 66 16.72 2.96 15.96
CA LEU A 66 15.83 2.35 15.00
C LEU A 66 16.55 2.11 13.67
N LEU A 67 17.26 3.13 13.20
CA LEU A 67 17.97 3.05 11.93
C LEU A 67 19.15 2.07 11.98
N VAL A 68 19.81 1.93 13.13
CA VAL A 68 20.86 0.91 13.35
C VAL A 68 20.25 -0.50 13.26
N GLU A 69 19.10 -0.73 13.90
CA GLU A 69 18.41 -2.03 13.80
C GLU A 69 17.98 -2.33 12.35
N MET A 70 17.43 -1.34 11.65
CA MET A 70 17.02 -1.50 10.25
C MET A 70 18.20 -1.69 9.30
N HIS A 71 19.32 -1.06 9.57
CA HIS A 71 20.57 -1.31 8.83
C HIS A 71 21.03 -2.76 9.01
N SER A 72 21.05 -3.26 10.25
CA SER A 72 21.39 -4.65 10.52
C SER A 72 20.42 -5.63 9.83
N ALA A 73 19.13 -5.33 9.82
CA ALA A 73 18.14 -6.13 9.09
C ALA A 73 18.41 -6.11 7.58
N ARG A 74 18.72 -4.95 7.02
CA ARG A 74 19.08 -4.82 5.60
C ARG A 74 20.28 -5.68 5.22
N GLU A 75 21.35 -5.63 6.00
CA GLU A 75 22.55 -6.46 5.76
C GLU A 75 22.22 -7.97 5.81
N LYS A 76 21.42 -8.40 6.78
CA LYS A 76 20.96 -9.81 6.87
C LYS A 76 20.12 -10.23 5.67
N PHE A 77 19.24 -9.34 5.19
CA PHE A 77 18.44 -9.59 4.00
C PHE A 77 19.31 -9.78 2.77
N LEU A 78 20.24 -8.85 2.53
CA LEU A 78 21.16 -8.91 1.41
C LEU A 78 22.04 -10.16 1.47
N ALA A 79 22.59 -10.49 2.63
CA ALA A 79 23.36 -11.72 2.84
C ALA A 79 22.52 -12.98 2.52
N SER A 80 21.24 -12.99 2.88
CA SER A 80 20.32 -14.09 2.54
C SER A 80 20.08 -14.19 1.04
N MET A 81 19.99 -13.06 0.34
CA MET A 81 19.83 -13.05 -1.12
C MET A 81 21.11 -13.45 -1.86
N ASP A 82 22.27 -13.10 -1.32
CA ASP A 82 23.57 -13.50 -1.85
C ASP A 82 23.83 -15.00 -1.62
N ASP A 83 23.24 -15.60 -0.57
CA ASP A 83 23.28 -17.04 -0.29
C ASP A 83 22.29 -17.80 -1.17
N ASP A 84 22.57 -17.86 -2.48
CA ASP A 84 21.82 -18.64 -3.46
C ASP A 84 20.29 -18.30 -3.47
N PHE A 85 19.98 -17.01 -3.37
CA PHE A 85 18.61 -16.50 -3.32
C PHE A 85 17.76 -17.17 -2.23
N ASN A 86 18.24 -17.22 -0.99
CA ASN A 86 17.51 -17.77 0.14
C ASN A 86 16.33 -16.87 0.53
N THR A 87 15.30 -16.87 -0.31
CA THR A 87 14.10 -16.03 -0.11
C THR A 87 13.36 -16.32 1.19
N GLY A 88 13.41 -17.56 1.70
CA GLY A 88 12.82 -17.92 2.99
C GLY A 88 13.45 -17.16 4.16
N ALA A 89 14.78 -17.10 4.20
CA ALA A 89 15.51 -16.32 5.19
C ALA A 89 15.27 -14.81 4.99
N ALA A 90 15.31 -14.34 3.74
CA ALA A 90 15.01 -12.93 3.41
C ALA A 90 13.62 -12.49 3.86
N ILE A 91 12.59 -13.31 3.64
CA ILE A 91 11.22 -13.05 4.10
C ILE A 91 11.16 -13.00 5.64
N SER A 92 11.86 -13.89 6.34
CA SER A 92 11.92 -13.86 7.82
C SER A 92 12.48 -12.52 8.32
N VAL A 93 13.50 -11.97 7.64
CA VAL A 93 14.05 -10.64 7.97
C VAL A 93 13.02 -9.52 7.75
N LEU A 94 12.18 -9.63 6.73
CA LEU A 94 11.10 -8.64 6.51
C LEU A 94 10.10 -8.64 7.66
N PHE A 95 9.71 -9.80 8.20
CA PHE A 95 8.86 -9.88 9.39
C PHE A 95 9.53 -9.33 10.65
N ASP A 96 10.82 -9.56 10.82
CA ASP A 96 11.57 -8.95 11.93
C ASP A 96 11.61 -7.43 11.80
N SER A 97 11.84 -6.90 10.59
CA SER A 97 11.78 -5.47 10.29
C SER A 97 10.41 -4.87 10.61
N LEU A 98 9.33 -5.57 10.25
CA LEU A 98 7.97 -5.15 10.57
C LEU A 98 7.73 -5.06 12.09
N ARG A 99 8.25 -6.03 12.88
CA ARG A 99 8.18 -5.99 14.35
C ARG A 99 8.96 -4.82 14.93
N ILE A 100 10.14 -4.52 14.39
CA ILE A 100 10.98 -3.38 14.80
C ILE A 100 10.21 -2.08 14.59
N LEU A 101 9.60 -1.88 13.42
CA LEU A 101 8.84 -0.69 13.08
C LEU A 101 7.60 -0.51 13.97
N ASN A 102 6.81 -1.56 14.15
CA ASN A 102 5.62 -1.51 15.03
C ASN A 102 6.02 -1.21 16.49
N ARG A 103 7.07 -1.84 17.00
CA ARG A 103 7.59 -1.56 18.34
C ARG A 103 7.98 -0.09 18.50
N HIS A 104 8.63 0.51 17.50
CA HIS A 104 8.98 1.92 17.54
C HIS A 104 7.73 2.83 17.60
N ILE A 105 6.72 2.55 16.78
CA ILE A 105 5.45 3.28 16.81
C ILE A 105 4.81 3.21 18.19
N ASP A 106 4.79 2.03 18.81
CA ASP A 106 4.17 1.80 20.10
C ASP A 106 4.95 2.45 21.24
N GLN A 107 6.29 2.34 21.24
CA GLN A 107 7.18 2.93 22.24
C GLN A 107 7.09 4.47 22.27
N HIS A 108 6.95 5.09 21.10
CA HIS A 108 6.84 6.54 20.99
C HIS A 108 5.39 7.05 20.92
N SER A 109 4.40 6.14 21.06
CA SER A 109 2.97 6.46 20.98
C SER A 109 2.63 7.26 19.71
N ILE A 110 3.25 6.90 18.56
CA ILE A 110 3.05 7.58 17.29
C ILE A 110 1.67 7.20 16.74
N GLY A 111 0.81 8.19 16.52
CA GLY A 111 -0.52 8.01 15.98
C GLY A 111 -0.85 9.03 14.89
N PRO A 112 -2.09 9.01 14.36
CA PRO A 112 -2.50 9.91 13.27
C PRO A 112 -2.40 11.43 13.59
N ALA A 113 -2.29 11.81 14.87
CA ALA A 113 -2.09 13.19 15.31
C ALA A 113 -0.63 13.51 15.66
N ALA A 114 0.31 12.62 15.33
CA ALA A 114 1.72 12.82 15.65
C ALA A 114 2.29 14.00 14.84
N ASP A 115 3.22 14.70 15.49
CA ASP A 115 3.99 15.75 14.84
C ASP A 115 5.00 15.11 13.86
N LEU A 116 4.84 15.40 12.57
CA LEU A 116 5.71 14.86 11.52
C LEU A 116 7.15 15.38 11.60
N ASP A 117 7.35 16.54 12.20
CA ASP A 117 8.68 17.11 12.42
C ASP A 117 9.39 16.51 13.65
N SER A 118 8.69 15.64 14.41
CA SER A 118 9.32 14.97 15.55
C SER A 118 10.42 13.99 15.08
N PRO A 119 11.53 13.91 15.81
CA PRO A 119 12.63 12.98 15.47
C PRO A 119 12.15 11.53 15.37
N ALA A 120 11.22 11.09 16.20
CA ALA A 120 10.71 9.72 16.20
C ALA A 120 9.93 9.39 14.91
N VAL A 121 9.13 10.33 14.39
CA VAL A 121 8.42 10.17 13.12
C VAL A 121 9.40 10.24 11.95
N GLY A 122 10.38 11.14 11.99
CA GLY A 122 11.43 11.22 11.00
C GLY A 122 12.22 9.90 10.88
N SER A 123 12.56 9.28 12.01
CA SER A 123 13.20 7.96 12.04
C SER A 123 12.30 6.87 11.47
N LEU A 124 11.01 6.87 11.82
CA LEU A 124 10.03 5.93 11.29
C LEU A 124 9.92 6.02 9.76
N ILE A 125 9.86 7.22 9.21
CA ILE A 125 9.79 7.45 7.75
C ILE A 125 11.01 6.85 7.06
N ARG A 126 12.22 7.17 7.56
CA ARG A 126 13.47 6.64 7.00
C ARG A 126 13.56 5.12 7.12
N ALA A 127 13.16 4.57 8.25
CA ALA A 127 13.13 3.12 8.49
C ALA A 127 12.12 2.41 7.59
N THR A 128 10.95 3.01 7.34
CA THR A 128 9.94 2.47 6.41
C THR A 128 10.44 2.46 4.97
N ALA A 129 11.25 3.44 4.56
CA ALA A 129 11.88 3.43 3.25
C ALA A 129 12.80 2.21 3.06
N VAL A 130 13.49 1.75 4.11
CA VAL A 130 14.33 0.55 4.06
C VAL A 130 13.48 -0.70 3.81
N ILE A 131 12.39 -0.92 4.56
CA ILE A 131 11.55 -2.10 4.33
C ILE A 131 10.90 -2.07 2.93
N ARG A 132 10.57 -0.89 2.41
CA ARG A 132 10.10 -0.72 1.03
C ARG A 132 11.15 -1.10 0.00
N GLU A 133 12.40 -0.69 0.20
CA GLU A 133 13.52 -1.13 -0.63
C GLU A 133 13.61 -2.65 -0.65
N LEU A 134 13.64 -3.30 0.52
CA LEU A 134 13.82 -4.74 0.62
C LEU A 134 12.65 -5.52 0.01
N THR A 135 11.41 -5.11 0.25
CA THR A 135 10.24 -5.75 -0.36
C THR A 135 10.23 -5.61 -1.87
N SER A 136 10.73 -4.50 -2.41
CA SER A 136 10.83 -4.28 -3.85
C SER A 136 11.80 -5.24 -4.54
N VAL A 137 12.85 -5.69 -3.84
CA VAL A 137 13.79 -6.71 -4.37
C VAL A 137 13.06 -8.02 -4.68
N LEU A 138 12.07 -8.37 -3.87
CA LEU A 138 11.24 -9.55 -4.04
C LEU A 138 10.03 -9.31 -4.95
N GLY A 139 9.85 -8.12 -5.48
CA GLY A 139 8.69 -7.75 -6.29
C GLY A 139 7.40 -7.56 -5.50
N LEU A 140 7.49 -7.39 -4.15
CA LEU A 140 6.34 -7.24 -3.27
C LEU A 140 5.98 -5.76 -3.09
N PHE A 141 4.69 -5.47 -2.97
CA PHE A 141 4.15 -4.13 -2.66
C PHE A 141 4.61 -3.04 -3.64
N LEU A 142 4.75 -3.36 -4.93
CA LEU A 142 5.22 -2.44 -5.97
C LEU A 142 4.21 -1.35 -6.33
N LYS A 143 2.93 -1.59 -6.04
CA LYS A 143 1.84 -0.64 -6.27
C LYS A 143 1.21 -0.27 -4.94
N PRO A 144 0.66 0.97 -4.82
CA PRO A 144 -0.20 1.27 -3.69
C PRO A 144 -1.32 0.24 -3.66
N THR A 145 -1.51 -0.38 -2.51
CA THR A 145 -2.81 -0.94 -2.24
C THR A 145 -3.73 0.25 -2.03
N LEU A 146 -4.63 0.47 -2.96
CA LEU A 146 -5.81 1.27 -2.64
C LEU A 146 -6.36 0.66 -1.35
N ALA A 147 -6.60 1.47 -0.34
CA ALA A 147 -7.16 1.03 0.93
C ALA A 147 -8.35 0.11 0.64
N GLY A 148 -8.24 -1.17 1.01
CA GLY A 148 -9.17 -2.21 0.56
C GLY A 148 -8.66 -3.16 -0.52
N GLY A 149 -7.36 -3.16 -0.85
CA GLY A 149 -6.79 -3.96 -1.95
C GLY A 149 -6.38 -5.39 -1.61
N GLY A 150 -7.19 -6.10 -0.88
CA GLY A 150 -7.41 -7.50 -1.16
C GLY A 150 -8.64 -7.51 -2.05
N GLY A 151 -8.54 -8.05 -3.28
CA GLY A 151 -9.72 -8.14 -4.15
C GLY A 151 -10.72 -9.14 -3.58
N ASP A 152 -11.26 -8.84 -2.41
CA ASP A 152 -12.35 -9.58 -1.83
C ASP A 152 -13.60 -9.30 -2.67
N GLU A 153 -14.35 -10.37 -2.94
CA GLU A 153 -15.68 -10.28 -3.56
C GLU A 153 -16.53 -9.17 -2.90
N ALA A 154 -16.35 -8.93 -1.60
CA ALA A 154 -17.00 -7.88 -0.83
C ALA A 154 -16.66 -6.45 -1.32
N ASP A 155 -15.40 -6.16 -1.65
CA ASP A 155 -15.00 -4.84 -2.18
C ASP A 155 -15.49 -4.65 -3.61
N ALA A 156 -15.46 -5.71 -4.42
CA ALA A 156 -16.03 -5.69 -5.77
C ALA A 156 -17.56 -5.51 -5.72
N GLU A 157 -18.23 -6.18 -4.79
CA GLU A 157 -19.68 -6.03 -4.57
C GLU A 157 -20.03 -4.64 -4.04
N LEU A 158 -19.24 -4.10 -3.11
CA LEU A 158 -19.45 -2.74 -2.60
C LEU A 158 -19.28 -1.71 -3.72
N LEU A 159 -18.23 -1.83 -4.55
CA LEU A 159 -18.03 -0.96 -5.70
C LEU A 159 -19.19 -1.05 -6.69
N ASP A 160 -19.63 -2.27 -7.03
CA ASP A 160 -20.79 -2.48 -7.91
C ASP A 160 -22.05 -1.83 -7.34
N ASN A 161 -22.32 -2.02 -6.06
CA ASN A 161 -23.45 -1.41 -5.38
C ASN A 161 -23.40 0.12 -5.39
N VAL A 162 -22.21 0.74 -5.16
CA VAL A 162 -22.03 2.20 -5.19
C VAL A 162 -22.21 2.74 -6.61
N VAL A 163 -21.65 2.09 -7.62
CA VAL A 163 -21.80 2.52 -9.03
C VAL A 163 -23.26 2.37 -9.46
N ASN A 164 -23.93 1.28 -9.11
CA ASN A 164 -25.34 1.08 -9.41
C ASN A 164 -26.25 2.11 -8.71
N LEU A 165 -25.93 2.55 -7.49
CA LEU A 165 -26.61 3.66 -6.82
C LEU A 165 -26.46 4.97 -7.63
N LEU A 166 -25.25 5.28 -8.11
CA LEU A 166 -25.00 6.47 -8.93
C LEU A 166 -25.71 6.41 -10.29
N ILE A 167 -25.80 5.23 -10.91
CA ILE A 167 -26.61 5.00 -12.11
C ILE A 167 -28.09 5.29 -11.83
N GLY A 168 -28.60 4.85 -10.68
CA GLY A 168 -29.95 5.14 -10.22
C GLY A 168 -30.21 6.64 -10.07
N LEU A 169 -29.34 7.35 -9.38
CA LEU A 169 -29.43 8.82 -9.20
C LEU A 169 -29.36 9.57 -10.54
N ARG A 170 -28.49 9.14 -11.46
CA ARG A 170 -28.44 9.68 -12.82
C ARG A 170 -29.76 9.50 -13.57
N LYS A 171 -30.37 8.32 -13.46
CA LYS A 171 -31.69 8.03 -14.06
C LYS A 171 -32.76 8.94 -13.52
N GLU A 172 -32.86 9.08 -12.20
CA GLU A 172 -33.81 9.98 -11.54
C GLU A 172 -33.63 11.45 -11.96
N ALA A 173 -32.39 11.93 -12.06
CA ALA A 173 -32.11 13.28 -12.55
C ALA A 173 -32.64 13.48 -13.97
N ARG A 174 -32.40 12.51 -14.86
CA ARG A 174 -32.90 12.56 -16.24
C ARG A 174 -34.44 12.52 -16.33
N GLU A 175 -35.10 11.73 -15.49
CA GLU A 175 -36.54 11.68 -15.41
C GLU A 175 -37.14 13.04 -14.99
N ARG A 176 -36.43 13.76 -14.11
CA ARG A 176 -36.78 15.15 -13.70
C ARG A 176 -36.32 16.20 -14.71
N LYS A 177 -35.77 15.79 -15.87
CA LYS A 177 -35.19 16.65 -16.92
C LYS A 177 -33.98 17.48 -16.45
N ASP A 178 -33.32 17.07 -15.36
CA ASP A 178 -32.07 17.62 -14.87
C ASP A 178 -30.89 16.92 -15.57
N TYR A 179 -30.72 17.29 -16.83
CA TYR A 179 -29.64 16.69 -17.66
C TYR A 179 -28.26 17.10 -17.19
N ALA A 180 -28.14 18.32 -16.61
CA ALA A 180 -26.85 18.80 -16.11
C ALA A 180 -26.28 17.92 -15.00
N THR A 181 -27.12 17.53 -14.01
CA THR A 181 -26.73 16.60 -12.96
C THR A 181 -26.43 15.20 -13.52
N GLY A 182 -27.26 14.74 -14.48
CA GLY A 182 -27.04 13.44 -15.11
C GLY A 182 -25.72 13.34 -15.87
N ASP A 183 -25.33 14.39 -16.57
CA ASP A 183 -24.08 14.44 -17.31
C ASP A 183 -22.88 14.62 -16.35
N ALA A 184 -23.00 15.45 -15.31
CA ALA A 184 -21.97 15.60 -14.30
C ALA A 184 -21.63 14.28 -13.57
N ILE A 185 -22.63 13.43 -13.29
CA ILE A 185 -22.39 12.10 -12.71
C ILE A 185 -21.59 11.23 -13.68
N ARG A 186 -21.95 11.22 -14.96
CA ARG A 186 -21.23 10.45 -15.99
C ARG A 186 -19.79 10.88 -16.14
N ASP A 187 -19.55 12.19 -16.25
CA ASP A 187 -18.22 12.75 -16.45
C ASP A 187 -17.31 12.45 -15.26
N ARG A 188 -17.81 12.63 -14.03
CA ARG A 188 -17.04 12.31 -12.82
C ARG A 188 -16.72 10.81 -12.69
N LEU A 189 -17.64 9.92 -13.06
CA LEU A 189 -17.36 8.49 -13.10
C LEU A 189 -16.30 8.15 -14.14
N SER A 190 -16.35 8.80 -15.31
CA SER A 190 -15.35 8.67 -16.36
C SER A 190 -13.96 9.12 -15.89
N ASP A 191 -13.87 10.25 -15.17
CA ASP A 191 -12.63 10.75 -14.57
C ASP A 191 -12.03 9.79 -13.53
N LEU A 192 -12.89 9.01 -12.87
CA LEU A 192 -12.49 7.97 -11.92
C LEU A 192 -12.20 6.60 -12.58
N GLY A 193 -12.20 6.54 -13.92
CA GLY A 193 -11.95 5.31 -14.66
C GLY A 193 -13.14 4.33 -14.69
N VAL A 194 -14.37 4.84 -14.53
CA VAL A 194 -15.61 4.05 -14.65
C VAL A 194 -16.40 4.53 -15.86
N ALA A 195 -16.48 3.70 -16.90
CA ALA A 195 -17.25 3.98 -18.11
C ALA A 195 -18.68 3.46 -17.98
N LEU A 196 -19.69 4.33 -18.23
CA LEU A 196 -21.10 3.95 -18.29
C LEU A 196 -21.51 3.58 -19.71
N LEU A 197 -22.09 2.40 -19.87
CA LEU A 197 -22.59 1.84 -21.14
C LEU A 197 -24.12 1.86 -21.13
N ASP A 198 -24.71 2.79 -21.87
CA ASP A 198 -26.17 2.87 -22.03
C ASP A 198 -26.64 1.83 -23.05
N LYS A 199 -27.44 0.84 -22.64
CA LYS A 199 -28.05 -0.20 -23.47
C LYS A 199 -29.58 -0.05 -23.47
N LYS A 200 -30.25 -0.69 -24.42
CA LYS A 200 -31.72 -0.67 -24.47
C LYS A 200 -32.40 -1.25 -23.23
N GLU A 201 -31.71 -2.12 -22.54
CA GLU A 201 -32.20 -2.83 -21.33
C GLU A 201 -31.78 -2.15 -20.03
N GLY A 202 -30.95 -1.08 -20.08
CA GLY A 202 -30.46 -0.34 -18.92
C GLY A 202 -29.02 0.14 -19.10
N THR A 203 -28.49 0.81 -18.06
CA THR A 203 -27.10 1.25 -18.03
C THR A 203 -26.26 0.21 -17.29
N SER A 204 -25.19 -0.27 -17.91
CA SER A 204 -24.14 -1.06 -17.28
C SER A 204 -22.85 -0.23 -17.15
N TRP A 205 -21.86 -0.76 -16.45
CA TRP A 205 -20.59 -0.08 -16.28
C TRP A 205 -19.40 -1.03 -16.46
N GLU A 206 -18.24 -0.47 -16.81
CA GLU A 206 -16.96 -1.19 -16.87
C GLU A 206 -15.82 -0.28 -16.41
N ARG A 207 -14.70 -0.87 -15.99
CA ARG A 207 -13.48 -0.10 -15.71
C ARG A 207 -12.84 0.32 -17.02
N SER A 208 -12.57 1.62 -17.14
CA SER A 208 -11.79 2.17 -18.25
C SER A 208 -10.30 1.86 -17.99
N SER A 209 -9.64 1.29 -18.96
CA SER A 209 -8.21 0.95 -18.91
C SER A 209 -7.36 2.19 -19.09
#